data_f9ddbaec30819470b0d24c37853e1a60
#
_entry.id   f9ddbaec30819470b0d24c37853e1a60
#
_cell.length_a   1.000
_cell.length_b   1.000
_cell.length_c   1.000
_cell.angle_alpha   90.00
_cell.angle_beta   90.00
_cell.angle_gamma   90.00
#
_symmetry.space_group_name_H-M   'P 1'
#
loop_
_entity.id
_entity.type
_entity.pdbx_description
1 polymer ?
#
loop_
_entity_poly.entity_id
_entity_poly.type
_entity_poly.pdbx_seq_one_letter_code
_entity_poly.pdbx_strand_id
1 'polypeptide(L)'
;ALSAAMTASTHIVRAMAELRSALGIAERGLPHFLALHGSLAWETDGLRRAALDQLAGLHLHGGTTCRGVMGNDGARITDRVGLGAFAIWDEDGDFGSGSADLGADPRAAAATATRAALAAAGREGEAPELLWLTAAPGCEEQLLQGIMDVVGAGARIMGGSAADDDVSGQWRQFDAAAVRTSGVVVSVLFTSSPVSLSYQNGYALAGPSAKVTAVEGRRLQSLDGRPAADVYAEWTAGRLAGPLPDAAGGSVSILAESTLWPLGRLAGTLNGVDQFALVHPAERHRDGSISVFADVQQGERVWLMSGSADSLVARAGRVAKRAAHNRLNRDRPVAGALVIFCGGCMLAISDQMDRVAAEVEKALGCVPFIGIFTFGEQGVTANGNVEHANLMISCAVFEG
;
A
#
# COMPACT_ATOMS: atom_id res chain seq x y z
N ALA A 1 28.54 21.75 15.67
CA ALA A 1 28.50 20.32 15.40
C ALA A 1 27.72 20.13 14.10
N LEU A 2 28.29 19.45 13.09
CA LEU A 2 27.53 19.01 11.93
C LEU A 2 26.49 17.99 12.45
N SER A 3 25.22 18.25 12.21
CA SER A 3 24.15 17.27 12.48
C SER A 3 24.48 15.97 11.75
N ALA A 4 24.27 14.84 12.41
CA ALA A 4 24.42 13.55 11.77
C ALA A 4 23.34 13.42 10.69
N ALA A 5 23.71 13.07 9.46
CA ALA A 5 22.74 12.87 8.38
C ALA A 5 21.77 11.75 8.76
N MET A 6 20.51 11.88 8.33
CA MET A 6 19.53 10.81 8.48
C MET A 6 20.05 9.53 7.82
N THR A 7 19.91 8.42 8.49
CA THR A 7 20.20 7.10 7.94
C THR A 7 19.00 6.19 8.05
N ALA A 8 18.83 5.30 7.07
CA ALA A 8 17.82 4.26 7.11
C ALA A 8 18.45 2.89 6.83
N SER A 9 17.80 1.84 7.26
CA SER A 9 18.19 0.49 6.89
C SER A 9 16.97 -0.38 6.63
N THR A 10 17.13 -1.35 5.75
CA THR A 10 16.09 -2.32 5.40
C THR A 10 16.63 -3.72 5.58
N HIS A 11 15.85 -4.58 6.19
CA HIS A 11 16.27 -5.95 6.48
C HIS A 11 15.11 -6.91 6.26
N ILE A 12 15.44 -8.12 5.80
CA ILE A 12 14.54 -9.26 5.84
C ILE A 12 15.09 -10.22 6.89
N VAL A 13 14.40 -10.34 8.01
CA VAL A 13 14.78 -11.25 9.09
C VAL A 13 13.85 -12.47 9.13
N ARG A 14 14.34 -13.58 9.63
CA ARG A 14 13.58 -14.84 9.75
C ARG A 14 13.22 -15.22 11.17
N ALA A 15 13.82 -14.55 12.14
CA ALA A 15 13.52 -14.72 13.55
C ALA A 15 13.69 -13.39 14.28
N MET A 16 12.85 -13.13 15.28
CA MET A 16 12.95 -11.88 16.06
C MET A 16 14.28 -11.74 16.80
N ALA A 17 14.92 -12.85 17.16
CA ALA A 17 16.25 -12.83 17.77
C ALA A 17 17.33 -12.18 16.86
N GLU A 18 17.11 -12.16 15.54
CA GLU A 18 18.04 -11.56 14.59
C GLU A 18 17.86 -10.03 14.46
N LEU A 19 16.73 -9.48 14.92
CA LEU A 19 16.35 -8.08 14.65
C LEU A 19 17.40 -7.09 15.17
N ARG A 20 17.85 -7.24 16.41
CA ARG A 20 18.87 -6.34 17.00
C ARG A 20 20.18 -6.36 16.23
N SER A 21 20.63 -7.55 15.85
CA SER A 21 21.86 -7.74 15.08
C SER A 21 21.69 -7.19 13.66
N ALA A 22 20.59 -7.50 12.98
CA ALA A 22 20.28 -6.99 11.65
C ALA A 22 20.24 -5.46 11.61
N LEU A 23 19.64 -4.83 12.62
CA LEU A 23 19.59 -3.37 12.76
C LEU A 23 20.92 -2.74 13.19
N GLY A 24 21.91 -3.53 13.61
CA GLY A 24 23.21 -3.00 14.09
C GLY A 24 23.07 -2.18 15.38
N ILE A 25 22.18 -2.58 16.29
CA ILE A 25 21.85 -1.81 17.51
C ILE A 25 23.09 -1.54 18.38
N ALA A 26 24.03 -2.48 18.41
CA ALA A 26 25.26 -2.34 19.22
C ALA A 26 26.12 -1.16 18.75
N GLU A 27 26.16 -0.89 17.47
CA GLU A 27 26.99 0.17 16.85
C GLU A 27 26.20 1.47 16.62
N ARG A 28 24.91 1.36 16.27
CA ARG A 28 24.09 2.50 15.81
C ARG A 28 23.17 3.06 16.90
N GLY A 29 22.97 2.32 17.99
CA GLY A 29 21.93 2.63 18.96
C GLY A 29 20.52 2.28 18.48
N LEU A 30 19.52 2.63 19.27
CA LEU A 30 18.11 2.38 18.95
C LEU A 30 17.63 3.27 17.79
N PRO A 31 16.85 2.75 16.84
CA PRO A 31 16.25 3.58 15.80
C PRO A 31 15.18 4.50 16.40
N HIS A 32 14.97 5.64 15.78
CA HIS A 32 13.88 6.56 16.14
C HIS A 32 12.52 6.08 15.63
N PHE A 33 12.51 5.33 14.54
CA PHE A 33 11.32 4.75 13.93
C PHE A 33 11.61 3.36 13.39
N LEU A 34 10.66 2.43 13.56
CA LEU A 34 10.71 1.09 12.99
C LEU A 34 9.37 0.69 12.40
N ALA A 35 9.37 0.24 11.14
CA ALA A 35 8.25 -0.45 10.55
C ALA A 35 8.54 -1.95 10.39
N LEU A 36 7.57 -2.78 10.75
CA LEU A 36 7.64 -4.24 10.64
C LEU A 36 6.45 -4.78 9.86
N HIS A 37 6.73 -5.55 8.81
CA HIS A 37 5.70 -6.20 8.00
C HIS A 37 6.06 -7.66 7.76
N GLY A 38 5.14 -8.56 8.09
CA GLY A 38 5.29 -9.99 7.90
C GLY A 38 3.99 -10.64 7.46
N SER A 39 4.08 -11.85 6.92
CA SER A 39 2.90 -12.66 6.61
C SER A 39 2.22 -13.17 7.88
N LEU A 40 1.07 -13.82 7.73
CA LEU A 40 0.37 -14.50 8.82
C LEU A 40 1.14 -15.70 9.43
N ALA A 41 2.28 -16.09 8.84
CA ALA A 41 3.17 -17.06 9.49
C ALA A 41 3.77 -16.52 10.80
N TRP A 42 3.79 -15.19 10.98
CA TRP A 42 4.15 -14.54 12.23
C TRP A 42 2.92 -14.35 13.13
N GLU A 43 3.03 -14.73 14.40
CA GLU A 43 2.03 -14.36 15.40
C GLU A 43 2.22 -12.87 15.72
N THR A 44 1.25 -12.05 15.30
CA THR A 44 1.41 -10.60 15.20
C THR A 44 1.63 -9.92 16.55
N ASP A 45 0.91 -10.32 17.61
CA ASP A 45 1.08 -9.70 18.92
C ASP A 45 2.40 -10.12 19.60
N GLY A 46 2.82 -11.37 19.40
CA GLY A 46 4.14 -11.83 19.81
C GLY A 46 5.27 -11.08 19.09
N LEU A 47 5.12 -10.83 17.79
CA LEU A 47 6.04 -10.03 17.01
C LEU A 47 6.15 -8.60 17.57
N ARG A 48 5.01 -7.94 17.81
CA ARG A 48 4.94 -6.61 18.40
C ARG A 48 5.63 -6.54 19.76
N ARG A 49 5.27 -7.45 20.67
CA ARG A 49 5.85 -7.50 22.02
C ARG A 49 7.35 -7.74 21.97
N ALA A 50 7.81 -8.69 21.16
CA ALA A 50 9.23 -8.97 21.02
C ALA A 50 10.02 -7.77 20.46
N ALA A 51 9.44 -6.98 19.57
CA ALA A 51 10.06 -5.74 19.10
C ALA A 51 10.17 -4.70 20.23
N LEU A 52 9.11 -4.49 21.00
CA LEU A 52 9.10 -3.54 22.12
C LEU A 52 10.03 -3.96 23.26
N ASP A 53 10.13 -5.25 23.56
CA ASP A 53 11.04 -5.79 24.58
C ASP A 53 12.51 -5.58 24.19
N GLN A 54 12.82 -5.69 22.89
CA GLN A 54 14.18 -5.51 22.38
C GLN A 54 14.56 -4.04 22.17
N LEU A 55 13.58 -3.18 21.86
CA LEU A 55 13.77 -1.81 21.41
C LEU A 55 12.82 -0.87 22.20
N ALA A 56 13.16 -0.59 23.45
CA ALA A 56 12.33 0.24 24.33
C ALA A 56 12.17 1.69 23.81
N GLY A 57 10.97 2.26 23.96
CA GLY A 57 10.68 3.65 23.58
C GLY A 57 10.52 3.89 22.08
N LEU A 58 10.36 2.83 21.30
CA LEU A 58 10.29 2.84 19.86
C LEU A 58 8.94 3.35 19.33
N HIS A 59 8.98 4.19 18.30
CA HIS A 59 7.83 4.43 17.44
C HIS A 59 7.71 3.29 16.44
N LEU A 60 6.68 2.46 16.61
CA LEU A 60 6.47 1.23 15.85
C LEU A 60 5.27 1.37 14.92
N HIS A 61 5.47 0.96 13.67
CA HIS A 61 4.43 0.85 12.65
C HIS A 61 4.42 -0.57 12.09
N GLY A 62 3.27 -1.17 11.89
CA GLY A 62 3.28 -2.48 11.28
C GLY A 62 1.93 -2.96 10.78
N GLY A 63 2.01 -4.04 10.03
CA GLY A 63 0.86 -4.73 9.49
C GLY A 63 1.24 -6.04 8.80
N THR A 64 0.24 -6.84 8.51
CA THR A 64 0.45 -8.07 7.75
C THR A 64 0.55 -7.78 6.25
N THR A 65 1.39 -8.54 5.58
CA THR A 65 1.64 -8.48 4.13
C THR A 65 1.31 -9.83 3.49
N CYS A 66 0.88 -9.82 2.23
CA CYS A 66 0.52 -11.05 1.53
C CYS A 66 1.75 -11.94 1.29
N ARG A 67 1.80 -13.09 1.93
CA ARG A 67 2.82 -14.13 1.83
C ARG A 67 4.25 -13.75 2.19
N GLY A 68 4.59 -12.49 2.34
CA GLY A 68 5.96 -12.10 2.69
C GLY A 68 6.36 -10.74 2.17
N VAL A 69 7.63 -10.60 1.82
CA VAL A 69 8.26 -9.31 1.48
C VAL A 69 9.28 -9.50 0.35
N MET A 70 9.75 -8.40 -0.22
CA MET A 70 10.89 -8.40 -1.15
C MET A 70 11.94 -7.36 -0.72
N GLY A 71 13.14 -7.52 -1.24
CA GLY A 71 14.27 -6.62 -1.00
C GLY A 71 15.35 -6.83 -2.04
N ASN A 72 16.56 -6.34 -1.77
CA ASN A 72 17.69 -6.45 -2.70
C ASN A 72 18.05 -7.91 -3.07
N ASP A 73 17.78 -8.85 -2.17
CA ASP A 73 18.04 -10.28 -2.39
C ASP A 73 16.85 -11.03 -3.04
N GLY A 74 15.91 -10.33 -3.64
CA GLY A 74 14.73 -10.91 -4.29
C GLY A 74 13.49 -10.97 -3.40
N ALA A 75 12.49 -11.74 -3.82
CA ALA A 75 11.23 -11.90 -3.13
C ALA A 75 11.26 -13.11 -2.17
N ARG A 76 10.73 -12.91 -0.96
CA ARG A 76 10.61 -13.93 0.10
C ARG A 76 9.13 -14.22 0.35
N ILE A 77 8.49 -14.92 -0.59
CA ILE A 77 7.04 -15.21 -0.58
C ILE A 77 6.71 -16.70 -0.52
N THR A 78 7.70 -17.57 -0.72
CA THR A 78 7.47 -19.02 -0.79
C THR A 78 7.40 -19.64 0.61
N ASP A 79 8.35 -19.34 1.47
CA ASP A 79 8.43 -19.88 2.84
C ASP A 79 7.59 -19.10 3.84
N ARG A 80 7.12 -17.90 3.46
CA ARG A 80 6.26 -17.00 4.25
C ARG A 80 6.87 -16.51 5.57
N VAL A 81 8.13 -16.77 5.84
CA VAL A 81 8.79 -16.41 7.10
C VAL A 81 9.64 -15.15 7.02
N GLY A 82 9.73 -14.52 5.84
CA GLY A 82 10.40 -13.23 5.69
C GLY A 82 9.64 -12.12 6.42
N LEU A 83 10.29 -11.50 7.41
CA LEU A 83 9.82 -10.29 8.07
C LEU A 83 10.58 -9.10 7.54
N GLY A 84 9.89 -8.14 6.93
CA GLY A 84 10.47 -6.89 6.47
C GLY A 84 10.58 -5.89 7.60
N ALA A 85 11.78 -5.35 7.80
CA ALA A 85 12.05 -4.28 8.75
C ALA A 85 12.59 -3.06 8.00
N PHE A 86 12.02 -1.90 8.28
CA PHE A 86 12.50 -0.59 7.81
C PHE A 86 12.73 0.31 9.02
N ALA A 87 13.97 0.70 9.24
CA ALA A 87 14.36 1.47 10.42
C ALA A 87 15.01 2.81 10.03
N ILE A 88 14.75 3.86 10.81
CA ILE A 88 15.29 5.20 10.62
C ILE A 88 16.03 5.65 11.88
N TRP A 89 17.25 6.18 11.70
CA TRP A 89 18.02 6.94 12.67
C TRP A 89 18.12 8.37 12.17
N ASP A 90 17.54 9.30 12.91
CA ASP A 90 17.50 10.73 12.54
C ASP A 90 17.35 11.56 13.82
N GLU A 91 18.48 12.07 14.32
CA GLU A 91 18.49 12.81 15.59
C GLU A 91 17.76 14.17 15.52
N ASP A 92 17.65 14.73 14.32
CA ASP A 92 16.96 16.01 14.09
C ASP A 92 15.52 15.80 13.56
N GLY A 93 15.10 14.56 13.40
CA GLY A 93 13.73 14.20 13.00
C GLY A 93 12.84 13.93 14.19
N ASP A 94 11.53 14.06 13.97
CA ASP A 94 10.49 13.68 14.93
C ASP A 94 9.55 12.63 14.31
N PHE A 95 9.19 11.65 15.12
CA PHE A 95 8.39 10.51 14.67
C PHE A 95 7.27 10.24 15.66
N GLY A 96 6.15 9.76 15.17
CA GLY A 96 5.03 9.36 16.00
C GLY A 96 4.13 8.39 15.29
N SER A 97 3.53 7.48 16.04
CA SER A 97 2.54 6.52 15.54
C SER A 97 1.29 6.58 16.40
N GLY A 98 0.15 6.39 15.76
CA GLY A 98 -1.14 6.30 16.41
C GLY A 98 -2.04 5.32 15.70
N SER A 99 -2.98 4.73 16.41
CA SER A 99 -3.90 3.76 15.86
C SER A 99 -5.30 3.88 16.46
N ALA A 100 -6.30 3.44 15.72
CA ALA A 100 -7.68 3.38 16.17
C ALA A 100 -8.41 2.18 15.54
N ASP A 101 -9.42 1.66 16.22
CA ASP A 101 -10.38 0.77 15.59
C ASP A 101 -11.30 1.56 14.67
N LEU A 102 -11.67 0.99 13.51
CA LEU A 102 -12.47 1.70 12.51
C LEU A 102 -13.88 2.03 13.03
N GLY A 103 -14.49 1.10 13.77
CA GLY A 103 -15.83 1.29 14.32
C GLY A 103 -16.87 1.61 13.26
N ALA A 104 -17.84 2.45 13.62
CA ALA A 104 -18.90 2.89 12.73
C ALA A 104 -18.53 4.12 11.85
N ASP A 105 -17.45 4.82 12.20
CA ASP A 105 -16.98 6.02 11.50
C ASP A 105 -15.48 5.93 11.21
N PRO A 106 -15.10 5.29 10.08
CA PRO A 106 -13.70 5.16 9.69
C PRO A 106 -12.98 6.49 9.48
N ARG A 107 -13.69 7.54 9.02
CA ARG A 107 -13.13 8.87 8.87
C ARG A 107 -12.70 9.46 10.20
N ALA A 108 -13.57 9.38 11.20
CA ALA A 108 -13.24 9.83 12.56
C ALA A 108 -12.12 8.99 13.19
N ALA A 109 -12.09 7.68 12.95
CA ALA A 109 -11.02 6.79 13.42
C ALA A 109 -9.65 7.19 12.84
N ALA A 110 -9.57 7.45 11.55
CA ALA A 110 -8.33 7.90 10.90
C ALA A 110 -7.89 9.29 11.42
N ALA A 111 -8.82 10.21 11.62
CA ALA A 111 -8.51 11.52 12.22
C ALA A 111 -7.96 11.35 13.64
N THR A 112 -8.53 10.47 14.45
CA THR A 112 -8.06 10.16 15.80
C THR A 112 -6.66 9.58 15.79
N ALA A 113 -6.40 8.57 14.94
CA ALA A 113 -5.07 7.96 14.79
C ALA A 113 -4.03 9.00 14.34
N THR A 114 -4.39 9.88 13.41
CA THR A 114 -3.50 10.93 12.90
C THR A 114 -3.15 11.95 14.00
N ARG A 115 -4.13 12.41 14.80
CA ARG A 115 -3.86 13.30 15.92
C ARG A 115 -2.99 12.64 16.98
N ALA A 116 -3.22 11.37 17.27
CA ALA A 116 -2.39 10.61 18.21
C ALA A 116 -0.94 10.49 17.72
N ALA A 117 -0.74 10.24 16.43
CA ALA A 117 0.58 10.19 15.82
C ALA A 117 1.31 11.55 15.91
N LEU A 118 0.63 12.65 15.59
CA LEU A 118 1.18 14.00 15.70
C LEU A 118 1.54 14.36 17.14
N ALA A 119 0.67 14.02 18.10
CA ALA A 119 0.93 14.24 19.53
C ALA A 119 2.14 13.41 20.00
N ALA A 120 2.26 12.15 19.56
CA ALA A 120 3.41 11.31 19.87
C ALA A 120 4.73 11.86 19.30
N ALA A 121 4.67 12.56 18.16
CA ALA A 121 5.81 13.24 17.56
C ALA A 121 6.08 14.64 18.20
N GLY A 122 5.13 15.17 18.99
CA GLY A 122 5.21 16.56 19.51
C GLY A 122 5.05 17.63 18.42
N ARG A 123 4.35 17.32 17.34
CA ARG A 123 4.25 18.14 16.13
C ARG A 123 2.80 18.43 15.72
N GLU A 124 1.92 18.64 16.71
CA GLU A 124 0.52 18.99 16.46
C GLU A 124 0.40 20.28 15.65
N GLY A 125 -0.43 20.25 14.62
CA GLY A 125 -0.66 21.39 13.73
C GLY A 125 0.35 21.51 12.59
N GLU A 126 1.28 20.59 12.47
CA GLU A 126 2.27 20.58 11.39
C GLU A 126 2.02 19.47 10.37
N ALA A 127 2.46 19.67 9.13
CA ALA A 127 2.39 18.66 8.07
C ALA A 127 3.70 17.87 8.02
N PRO A 128 3.67 16.52 8.11
CA PRO A 128 4.88 15.70 8.05
C PRO A 128 5.47 15.61 6.64
N GLU A 129 6.75 15.26 6.54
CA GLU A 129 7.40 14.91 5.27
C GLU A 129 6.77 13.67 4.64
N LEU A 130 6.38 12.70 5.45
CA LEU A 130 5.64 11.51 5.03
C LEU A 130 4.66 11.09 6.12
N LEU A 131 3.46 10.74 5.69
CA LEU A 131 2.48 10.05 6.50
C LEU A 131 2.35 8.62 5.97
N TRP A 132 2.69 7.64 6.79
CA TRP A 132 2.60 6.23 6.45
C TRP A 132 1.33 5.63 7.02
N LEU A 133 0.52 5.03 6.16
CA LEU A 133 -0.78 4.45 6.49
C LEU A 133 -0.75 2.93 6.32
N THR A 134 -1.23 2.21 7.33
CA THR A 134 -1.61 0.79 7.22
C THR A 134 -3.00 0.62 7.82
N ALA A 135 -3.93 0.06 7.06
CA ALA A 135 -5.32 -0.06 7.49
C ALA A 135 -5.93 -1.40 7.12
N ALA A 136 -7.02 -1.78 7.78
CA ALA A 136 -7.86 -2.86 7.30
C ALA A 136 -8.53 -2.45 5.98
N PRO A 137 -8.60 -3.34 4.97
CA PRO A 137 -9.28 -3.05 3.71
C PRO A 137 -10.78 -2.77 3.89
N GLY A 138 -11.34 -1.92 3.04
CA GLY A 138 -12.78 -1.76 2.87
C GLY A 138 -13.33 -0.33 2.95
N CYS A 139 -12.58 0.62 3.50
CA CYS A 139 -13.05 2.01 3.69
C CYS A 139 -11.93 3.04 3.51
N GLU A 140 -10.96 2.74 2.68
CA GLU A 140 -9.71 3.50 2.53
C GLU A 140 -9.97 4.95 2.14
N GLU A 141 -10.96 5.23 1.29
CA GLU A 141 -11.29 6.59 0.87
C GLU A 141 -11.75 7.44 2.07
N GLN A 142 -12.53 6.86 2.99
CA GLN A 142 -12.96 7.54 4.22
C GLN A 142 -11.76 7.78 5.16
N LEU A 143 -10.82 6.82 5.23
CA LEU A 143 -9.60 6.98 6.02
C LEU A 143 -8.75 8.14 5.49
N LEU A 144 -8.57 8.23 4.19
CA LEU A 144 -7.83 9.34 3.56
C LEU A 144 -8.49 10.69 3.85
N GLN A 145 -9.83 10.77 3.81
CA GLN A 145 -10.54 11.98 4.19
C GLN A 145 -10.28 12.36 5.66
N GLY A 146 -10.32 11.38 6.58
CA GLY A 146 -10.04 11.61 7.99
C GLY A 146 -8.62 12.09 8.26
N ILE A 147 -7.63 11.58 7.53
CA ILE A 147 -6.25 12.08 7.59
C ILE A 147 -6.19 13.53 7.08
N MET A 148 -6.77 13.80 5.92
CA MET A 148 -6.76 15.14 5.32
C MET A 148 -7.53 16.17 6.15
N ASP A 149 -8.53 15.79 6.93
CA ASP A 149 -9.20 16.66 7.89
C ASP A 149 -8.24 17.20 8.97
N VAL A 150 -7.16 16.47 9.26
CA VAL A 150 -6.17 16.83 10.27
C VAL A 150 -4.96 17.55 9.66
N VAL A 151 -4.40 17.03 8.57
CA VAL A 151 -3.13 17.54 8.01
C VAL A 151 -3.32 18.32 6.69
N GLY A 152 -4.53 18.41 6.18
CA GLY A 152 -4.86 19.14 4.96
C GLY A 152 -4.77 18.31 3.68
N ALA A 153 -5.33 18.88 2.59
CA ALA A 153 -5.43 18.20 1.29
C ALA A 153 -4.08 17.96 0.58
N GLY A 154 -3.04 18.69 0.98
CA GLY A 154 -1.67 18.51 0.48
C GLY A 154 -0.87 17.43 1.21
N ALA A 155 -1.54 16.56 1.97
CA ALA A 155 -0.89 15.50 2.73
C ALA A 155 -0.02 14.59 1.84
N ARG A 156 1.20 14.33 2.27
CA ARG A 156 2.14 13.43 1.61
C ARG A 156 1.95 12.04 2.18
N ILE A 157 1.04 11.27 1.59
CA ILE A 157 0.62 9.95 2.07
C ILE A 157 1.23 8.86 1.21
N MET A 158 1.75 7.83 1.88
CA MET A 158 2.04 6.53 1.30
C MET A 158 1.50 5.46 2.22
N GLY A 159 0.81 4.49 1.67
CA GLY A 159 0.24 3.44 2.48
C GLY A 159 -0.26 2.26 1.67
N GLY A 160 -0.67 1.24 2.41
CA GLY A 160 -1.28 0.06 1.86
C GLY A 160 -2.18 -0.60 2.88
N SER A 161 -3.28 -1.16 2.40
CA SER A 161 -4.16 -1.95 3.23
C SER A 161 -3.48 -3.26 3.62
N ALA A 162 -3.53 -3.60 4.90
CA ALA A 162 -2.94 -4.85 5.40
C ALA A 162 -3.51 -6.05 4.65
N ALA A 163 -2.69 -7.06 4.43
CA ALA A 163 -3.06 -8.22 3.64
C ALA A 163 -2.90 -9.52 4.43
N ASP A 164 -3.67 -10.51 4.05
CA ASP A 164 -3.47 -11.91 4.38
C ASP A 164 -3.07 -12.68 3.10
N ASP A 165 -3.04 -14.01 3.17
CA ASP A 165 -2.55 -14.81 2.07
C ASP A 165 -3.61 -15.16 1.01
N ASP A 166 -4.90 -14.97 1.33
CA ASP A 166 -6.03 -15.50 0.57
C ASP A 166 -7.31 -14.64 0.60
N VAL A 167 -7.20 -13.40 1.09
CA VAL A 167 -8.35 -12.46 1.23
C VAL A 167 -9.43 -13.00 2.17
N SER A 168 -9.04 -13.72 3.22
CA SER A 168 -9.98 -14.31 4.19
C SER A 168 -10.35 -13.38 5.36
N GLY A 169 -9.77 -12.18 5.42
CA GLY A 169 -10.04 -11.20 6.49
C GLY A 169 -9.20 -11.38 7.74
N GLN A 170 -8.11 -12.14 7.65
CA GLN A 170 -7.23 -12.40 8.79
C GLN A 170 -6.08 -11.40 8.94
N TRP A 171 -6.06 -10.33 8.17
CA TRP A 171 -5.07 -9.26 8.25
C TRP A 171 -5.04 -8.56 9.61
N ARG A 172 -3.89 -7.98 9.94
CA ARG A 172 -3.65 -7.26 11.20
C ARG A 172 -2.92 -5.95 10.92
N GLN A 173 -3.20 -4.96 11.74
CA GLN A 173 -2.50 -3.68 11.81
C GLN A 173 -2.02 -3.49 13.25
N PHE A 174 -0.84 -2.93 13.45
CA PHE A 174 -0.32 -2.73 14.81
C PHE A 174 0.60 -1.52 14.93
N ASP A 175 0.61 -0.95 16.10
CA ASP A 175 1.59 0.01 16.60
C ASP A 175 2.14 -0.46 17.97
N ALA A 176 2.85 0.40 18.68
CA ALA A 176 3.35 0.07 20.01
C ALA A 176 2.21 -0.21 21.02
N ALA A 177 1.05 0.41 20.84
CA ALA A 177 -0.07 0.32 21.79
C ALA A 177 -0.88 -0.97 21.62
N ALA A 178 -1.17 -1.40 20.38
CA ALA A 178 -2.11 -2.49 20.12
C ALA A 178 -1.92 -3.18 18.77
N VAL A 179 -2.42 -4.42 18.69
CA VAL A 179 -2.74 -5.11 17.44
C VAL A 179 -4.24 -4.97 17.18
N ARG A 180 -4.61 -4.67 15.94
CA ARG A 180 -6.00 -4.49 15.49
C ARG A 180 -6.34 -5.44 14.36
N THR A 181 -7.59 -5.87 14.32
CA THR A 181 -8.15 -6.72 13.24
C THR A 181 -8.91 -5.88 12.21
N SER A 182 -9.52 -4.80 12.66
CA SER A 182 -10.26 -3.83 11.84
C SER A 182 -9.86 -2.43 12.32
N GLY A 183 -8.66 -2.02 11.96
CA GLY A 183 -8.07 -0.80 12.46
C GLY A 183 -7.31 -0.01 11.42
N VAL A 184 -6.83 1.13 11.84
CA VAL A 184 -5.94 2.01 11.12
C VAL A 184 -4.74 2.35 11.99
N VAL A 185 -3.56 2.28 11.39
CA VAL A 185 -2.30 2.75 11.97
C VAL A 185 -1.77 3.87 11.08
N VAL A 186 -1.47 4.98 11.70
CA VAL A 186 -0.88 6.16 11.04
C VAL A 186 0.44 6.46 11.72
N SER A 187 1.49 6.61 10.94
CA SER A 187 2.77 7.13 11.42
C SER A 187 3.10 8.42 10.69
N VAL A 188 3.54 9.42 11.44
CA VAL A 188 4.03 10.70 10.91
C VAL A 188 5.53 10.75 11.03
N LEU A 189 6.19 11.07 9.92
CA LEU A 189 7.64 11.13 9.81
C LEU A 189 8.03 12.57 9.44
N PHE A 190 8.57 13.28 10.40
CA PHE A 190 9.20 14.60 10.22
C PHE A 190 10.69 14.39 10.11
N THR A 191 11.12 13.92 8.95
CA THR A 191 12.52 13.61 8.68
C THR A 191 13.34 14.88 8.48
N SER A 192 14.59 14.87 8.93
CA SER A 192 15.54 15.99 8.70
C SER A 192 15.96 16.13 7.24
N SER A 193 15.75 15.08 6.45
CA SER A 193 16.01 15.05 5.00
C SER A 193 14.72 14.78 4.23
N PRO A 194 14.61 15.25 2.98
CA PRO A 194 13.42 15.07 2.17
C PRO A 194 13.09 13.60 1.87
N VAL A 195 11.81 13.31 1.67
CA VAL A 195 11.30 12.02 1.18
C VAL A 195 10.65 12.24 -0.17
N SER A 196 11.02 11.47 -1.18
CA SER A 196 10.46 11.52 -2.53
C SER A 196 9.49 10.38 -2.76
N LEU A 197 8.39 10.66 -3.43
CA LEU A 197 7.32 9.70 -3.65
C LEU A 197 7.05 9.49 -5.14
N SER A 198 6.63 8.28 -5.49
CA SER A 198 6.00 7.96 -6.76
C SER A 198 4.90 6.92 -6.57
N TYR A 199 3.79 7.09 -7.26
CA TYR A 199 2.59 6.26 -7.15
C TYR A 199 1.99 6.08 -8.53
N GLN A 200 2.03 4.87 -9.10
CA GLN A 200 1.59 4.58 -10.46
C GLN A 200 1.09 3.13 -10.59
N ASN A 201 0.41 2.84 -11.69
CA ASN A 201 0.05 1.48 -12.09
C ASN A 201 0.77 1.03 -13.37
N GLY A 202 0.75 -0.26 -13.64
CA GLY A 202 1.38 -0.89 -14.82
C GLY A 202 0.40 -1.28 -15.93
N TYR A 203 -0.80 -0.69 -15.95
CA TYR A 203 -1.88 -1.05 -16.86
C TYR A 203 -2.08 -0.02 -17.96
N ALA A 204 -2.72 -0.46 -19.06
CA ALA A 204 -3.07 0.38 -20.19
C ALA A 204 -4.57 0.22 -20.50
N LEU A 205 -5.14 1.21 -21.20
CA LEU A 205 -6.50 1.12 -21.72
C LEU A 205 -6.64 -0.08 -22.68
N ALA A 206 -7.69 -0.88 -22.48
CA ALA A 206 -8.03 -2.01 -23.35
C ALA A 206 -9.14 -1.69 -24.35
N GLY A 207 -9.69 -0.49 -24.32
CA GLY A 207 -10.64 0.06 -25.30
C GLY A 207 -12.05 0.32 -24.77
N PRO A 208 -12.83 -0.68 -24.32
CA PRO A 208 -14.23 -0.44 -23.95
C PRO A 208 -14.37 0.38 -22.65
N SER A 209 -15.47 1.13 -22.57
CA SER A 209 -15.83 1.92 -21.40
C SER A 209 -17.35 2.01 -21.28
N ALA A 210 -17.85 2.25 -20.09
CA ALA A 210 -19.26 2.45 -19.80
C ALA A 210 -19.49 3.40 -18.63
N LYS A 211 -20.65 4.01 -18.59
CA LYS A 211 -21.08 4.84 -17.46
C LYS A 211 -21.63 3.96 -16.34
N VAL A 212 -21.22 4.24 -15.12
CA VAL A 212 -21.80 3.62 -13.92
C VAL A 212 -23.22 4.14 -13.74
N THR A 213 -24.20 3.29 -13.93
CA THR A 213 -25.63 3.68 -13.83
C THR A 213 -26.26 3.32 -12.50
N ALA A 214 -25.72 2.31 -11.80
CA ALA A 214 -26.11 1.99 -10.43
C ALA A 214 -24.94 1.36 -9.67
N VAL A 215 -24.76 1.81 -8.43
CA VAL A 215 -23.75 1.30 -7.48
C VAL A 215 -24.24 1.50 -6.05
N GLU A 216 -23.95 0.55 -5.17
CA GLU A 216 -24.21 0.63 -3.75
C GLU A 216 -22.93 0.26 -2.98
N GLY A 217 -22.32 1.27 -2.34
CA GLY A 217 -21.00 1.11 -1.75
C GLY A 217 -19.98 0.65 -2.80
N ARG A 218 -19.33 -0.49 -2.55
CA ARG A 218 -18.39 -1.15 -3.48
C ARG A 218 -19.03 -2.28 -4.29
N ARG A 219 -20.34 -2.23 -4.47
CA ARG A 219 -21.09 -3.18 -5.29
C ARG A 219 -21.60 -2.49 -6.55
N LEU A 220 -20.90 -2.70 -7.64
CA LEU A 220 -21.20 -2.17 -8.96
C LEU A 220 -22.36 -2.98 -9.56
N GLN A 221 -23.55 -2.35 -9.66
CA GLN A 221 -24.78 -3.02 -10.07
C GLN A 221 -24.98 -2.97 -11.58
N SER A 222 -24.82 -1.79 -12.19
CA SER A 222 -25.04 -1.65 -13.63
C SER A 222 -24.10 -0.69 -14.31
N LEU A 223 -23.78 -1.01 -15.57
CA LEU A 223 -22.98 -0.23 -16.51
C LEU A 223 -23.83 0.02 -17.78
N ASP A 224 -24.02 1.28 -18.17
CA ASP A 224 -24.89 1.70 -19.27
C ASP A 224 -26.30 1.06 -19.20
N GLY A 225 -26.86 0.92 -17.99
CA GLY A 225 -28.18 0.36 -17.75
C GLY A 225 -28.26 -1.18 -17.83
N ARG A 226 -27.14 -1.87 -18.02
CA ARG A 226 -27.05 -3.34 -18.08
C ARG A 226 -26.38 -3.90 -16.83
N PRO A 227 -26.64 -5.15 -16.42
CA PRO A 227 -25.93 -5.77 -15.32
C PRO A 227 -24.43 -5.68 -15.49
N ALA A 228 -23.70 -5.21 -14.47
CA ALA A 228 -22.27 -4.95 -14.56
C ALA A 228 -21.48 -6.23 -14.91
N ALA A 229 -21.89 -7.37 -14.38
CA ALA A 229 -21.25 -8.66 -14.67
C ALA A 229 -21.34 -9.07 -16.13
N ASP A 230 -22.48 -8.77 -16.80
CA ASP A 230 -22.67 -9.10 -18.21
C ASP A 230 -21.79 -8.22 -19.10
N VAL A 231 -21.75 -6.91 -18.83
CA VAL A 231 -20.88 -5.98 -19.56
C VAL A 231 -19.42 -6.35 -19.38
N TYR A 232 -19.00 -6.64 -18.16
CA TYR A 232 -17.63 -7.01 -17.87
C TYR A 232 -17.24 -8.36 -18.52
N ALA A 233 -18.13 -9.35 -18.52
CA ALA A 233 -17.91 -10.62 -19.21
C ALA A 233 -17.74 -10.44 -20.73
N GLU A 234 -18.53 -9.58 -21.36
CA GLU A 234 -18.36 -9.23 -22.77
C GLU A 234 -17.00 -8.58 -23.04
N TRP A 235 -16.61 -7.61 -22.22
CA TRP A 235 -15.33 -6.91 -22.37
C TRP A 235 -14.13 -7.84 -22.25
N THR A 236 -14.24 -8.86 -21.41
CA THR A 236 -13.17 -9.85 -21.20
C THR A 236 -13.30 -11.08 -22.10
N ALA A 237 -14.13 -11.02 -23.16
CA ALA A 237 -14.36 -12.09 -24.12
C ALA A 237 -14.73 -13.43 -23.45
N GLY A 238 -15.57 -13.38 -22.43
CA GLY A 238 -16.05 -14.55 -21.70
C GLY A 238 -15.04 -15.22 -20.76
N ARG A 239 -13.83 -14.66 -20.59
CA ARG A 239 -12.83 -15.22 -19.67
C ARG A 239 -13.34 -15.29 -18.22
N LEU A 240 -14.29 -14.44 -17.86
CA LEU A 240 -14.90 -14.35 -16.53
C LEU A 240 -16.34 -14.89 -16.49
N ALA A 241 -16.78 -15.58 -17.53
CA ALA A 241 -18.08 -16.23 -17.64
C ALA A 241 -18.04 -17.64 -17.03
N GLY A 242 -17.74 -17.77 -15.76
CA GLY A 242 -17.92 -19.01 -15.01
C GLY A 242 -19.38 -19.25 -14.62
N PRO A 243 -19.75 -20.46 -14.16
CA PRO A 243 -21.08 -20.72 -13.66
C PRO A 243 -21.40 -19.79 -12.48
N LEU A 244 -22.63 -19.27 -12.45
CA LEU A 244 -23.11 -18.52 -11.30
C LEU A 244 -23.36 -19.45 -10.12
N PRO A 245 -23.25 -18.97 -8.87
CA PRO A 245 -23.60 -19.76 -7.71
C PRO A 245 -25.06 -20.22 -7.75
N ASP A 246 -25.30 -21.46 -7.35
CA ASP A 246 -26.66 -22.04 -7.34
C ASP A 246 -27.57 -21.41 -6.30
N ALA A 247 -27.00 -20.88 -5.20
CA ALA A 247 -27.78 -20.27 -4.12
C ALA A 247 -28.13 -18.81 -4.40
N ALA A 248 -29.35 -18.41 -4.03
CA ALA A 248 -29.74 -17.00 -4.04
C ALA A 248 -28.80 -16.20 -3.11
N GLY A 249 -28.26 -15.07 -3.59
CA GLY A 249 -27.28 -14.26 -2.86
C GLY A 249 -25.84 -14.77 -2.92
N GLY A 250 -25.57 -15.87 -3.63
CA GLY A 250 -24.22 -16.40 -3.80
C GLY A 250 -23.34 -15.54 -4.69
N SER A 251 -22.02 -15.65 -4.49
CA SER A 251 -21.01 -15.01 -5.31
C SER A 251 -19.92 -16.01 -5.74
N VAL A 252 -19.21 -15.65 -6.80
CA VAL A 252 -18.01 -16.37 -7.29
C VAL A 252 -16.87 -15.38 -7.35
N SER A 253 -15.73 -15.74 -6.75
CA SER A 253 -14.50 -14.96 -6.86
C SER A 253 -14.03 -14.94 -8.32
N ILE A 254 -13.73 -13.74 -8.80
CA ILE A 254 -13.09 -13.51 -10.11
C ILE A 254 -11.75 -12.82 -9.94
N LEU A 255 -11.22 -12.84 -8.73
CA LEU A 255 -10.07 -12.03 -8.32
C LEU A 255 -8.81 -12.36 -9.11
N ALA A 256 -8.52 -13.63 -9.31
CA ALA A 256 -7.33 -14.07 -10.03
C ALA A 256 -7.37 -13.67 -11.51
N GLU A 257 -8.52 -13.90 -12.14
CA GLU A 257 -8.74 -13.61 -13.56
C GLU A 257 -8.80 -12.11 -13.84
N SER A 258 -9.41 -11.33 -12.94
CA SER A 258 -9.60 -9.89 -13.08
C SER A 258 -8.33 -9.09 -12.83
N THR A 259 -7.31 -9.66 -12.19
CA THR A 259 -6.06 -8.96 -11.87
C THR A 259 -5.39 -8.35 -13.09
N LEU A 260 -5.43 -9.03 -14.23
CA LEU A 260 -4.84 -8.51 -15.48
C LEU A 260 -5.84 -7.75 -16.36
N TRP A 261 -7.09 -7.67 -15.95
CA TRP A 261 -8.20 -7.00 -16.66
C TRP A 261 -9.05 -6.14 -15.72
N PRO A 262 -8.44 -5.25 -14.92
CA PRO A 262 -9.20 -4.43 -13.98
C PRO A 262 -10.01 -3.36 -14.69
N LEU A 263 -10.84 -2.67 -13.93
CA LEU A 263 -11.48 -1.43 -14.33
C LEU A 263 -10.56 -0.25 -13.98
N GLY A 264 -10.68 0.83 -14.73
CA GLY A 264 -10.04 2.11 -14.44
C GLY A 264 -11.08 3.21 -14.38
N ARG A 265 -10.94 4.14 -13.44
CA ARG A 265 -11.68 5.41 -13.43
C ARG A 265 -10.71 6.57 -13.66
N LEU A 266 -11.19 7.65 -14.27
CA LEU A 266 -10.35 8.80 -14.51
C LEU A 266 -10.00 9.50 -13.21
N ALA A 267 -8.72 9.54 -12.88
CA ALA A 267 -8.20 10.20 -11.68
C ALA A 267 -7.81 11.67 -11.95
N GLY A 268 -7.63 12.02 -13.20
CA GLY A 268 -7.26 13.37 -13.65
C GLY A 268 -6.52 13.34 -14.96
N THR A 269 -6.14 14.53 -15.44
CA THR A 269 -5.36 14.68 -16.68
C THR A 269 -4.10 15.47 -16.37
N LEU A 270 -2.95 14.98 -16.76
CA LEU A 270 -1.66 15.64 -16.61
C LEU A 270 -1.01 15.86 -17.97
N ASN A 271 -0.78 17.13 -18.33
CA ASN A 271 -0.21 17.50 -19.61
C ASN A 271 -0.96 16.91 -20.83
N GLY A 272 -2.30 16.83 -20.73
CA GLY A 272 -3.15 16.28 -21.79
C GLY A 272 -3.21 14.74 -21.81
N VAL A 273 -2.59 14.06 -20.85
CA VAL A 273 -2.61 12.60 -20.73
C VAL A 273 -3.49 12.20 -19.55
N ASP A 274 -4.52 11.40 -19.83
CA ASP A 274 -5.42 10.88 -18.79
C ASP A 274 -4.70 9.92 -17.87
N GLN A 275 -4.95 10.10 -16.56
CA GLN A 275 -4.44 9.27 -15.49
C GLN A 275 -5.58 8.44 -14.91
N PHE A 276 -5.37 7.15 -14.75
CA PHE A 276 -6.40 6.23 -14.27
C PHE A 276 -6.05 5.66 -12.90
N ALA A 277 -7.03 5.68 -12.00
CA ALA A 277 -7.02 4.91 -10.78
C ALA A 277 -7.69 3.56 -11.04
N LEU A 278 -7.04 2.48 -10.63
CA LEU A 278 -7.54 1.15 -10.90
C LEU A 278 -8.55 0.70 -9.84
N VAL A 279 -9.54 -0.02 -10.29
CA VAL A 279 -10.58 -0.65 -9.48
C VAL A 279 -10.56 -2.14 -9.78
N HIS A 280 -10.26 -2.95 -8.76
CA HIS A 280 -10.11 -4.39 -8.94
C HIS A 280 -11.44 -5.12 -8.70
N PRO A 281 -12.05 -5.75 -9.71
CA PRO A 281 -13.22 -6.59 -9.53
C PRO A 281 -12.87 -7.84 -8.72
N ALA A 282 -13.64 -8.11 -7.67
CA ALA A 282 -13.36 -9.17 -6.71
C ALA A 282 -14.27 -10.38 -6.88
N GLU A 283 -15.59 -10.13 -6.96
CA GLU A 283 -16.60 -11.17 -7.00
C GLU A 283 -17.70 -10.82 -8.00
N ARG A 284 -18.19 -11.85 -8.68
CA ARG A 284 -19.39 -11.79 -9.50
C ARG A 284 -20.56 -12.37 -8.71
N HIS A 285 -21.65 -11.63 -8.63
CA HIS A 285 -22.85 -12.04 -7.91
C HIS A 285 -23.94 -12.53 -8.85
N ARG A 286 -24.84 -13.38 -8.30
CA ARG A 286 -25.95 -13.95 -9.07
C ARG A 286 -26.92 -12.88 -9.60
N ASP A 287 -27.06 -11.75 -8.91
CA ASP A 287 -27.92 -10.63 -9.35
C ASP A 287 -27.32 -9.81 -10.49
N GLY A 288 -26.17 -10.19 -11.01
CA GLY A 288 -25.47 -9.50 -12.08
C GLY A 288 -24.58 -8.35 -11.63
N SER A 289 -24.43 -8.13 -10.32
CA SER A 289 -23.50 -7.13 -9.79
C SER A 289 -22.08 -7.69 -9.64
N ILE A 290 -21.11 -6.78 -9.48
CA ILE A 290 -19.70 -7.08 -9.21
C ILE A 290 -19.28 -6.33 -7.94
N SER A 291 -18.67 -7.03 -6.97
CA SER A 291 -17.95 -6.39 -5.88
C SER A 291 -16.59 -5.90 -6.35
N VAL A 292 -16.17 -4.73 -5.88
CA VAL A 292 -14.88 -4.10 -6.21
C VAL A 292 -14.16 -3.66 -4.95
N PHE A 293 -12.83 -3.41 -5.05
CA PHE A 293 -12.00 -3.05 -3.90
C PHE A 293 -11.70 -1.55 -3.77
N ALA A 294 -12.32 -0.72 -4.57
CA ALA A 294 -12.25 0.74 -4.45
C ALA A 294 -13.61 1.35 -4.74
N ASP A 295 -13.84 2.55 -4.22
CA ASP A 295 -15.11 3.25 -4.41
C ASP A 295 -15.27 3.71 -5.87
N VAL A 296 -16.48 3.53 -6.37
CA VAL A 296 -16.92 3.96 -7.70
C VAL A 296 -18.19 4.78 -7.53
N GLN A 297 -18.31 5.89 -8.23
CA GLN A 297 -19.46 6.78 -8.08
C GLN A 297 -20.48 6.57 -9.22
N GLN A 298 -21.76 6.64 -8.88
CA GLN A 298 -22.80 6.67 -9.89
C GLN A 298 -22.61 7.91 -10.80
N GLY A 299 -22.68 7.68 -12.09
CA GLY A 299 -22.52 8.73 -13.10
C GLY A 299 -21.11 8.86 -13.66
N GLU A 300 -20.09 8.35 -12.98
CA GLU A 300 -18.73 8.32 -13.55
C GLU A 300 -18.60 7.24 -14.63
N ARG A 301 -17.52 7.33 -15.38
CA ARG A 301 -17.19 6.35 -16.43
C ARG A 301 -16.08 5.45 -15.96
N VAL A 302 -16.20 4.15 -16.27
CA VAL A 302 -15.15 3.17 -16.08
C VAL A 302 -14.70 2.59 -17.42
N TRP A 303 -13.43 2.22 -17.50
CA TRP A 303 -12.80 1.64 -18.69
C TRP A 303 -12.25 0.27 -18.35
N LEU A 304 -12.27 -0.64 -19.31
CA LEU A 304 -11.48 -1.86 -19.19
C LEU A 304 -9.99 -1.51 -19.34
N MET A 305 -9.20 -2.00 -18.41
CA MET A 305 -7.75 -1.89 -18.42
C MET A 305 -7.12 -3.26 -18.68
N SER A 306 -5.88 -3.29 -19.11
CA SER A 306 -5.12 -4.53 -19.28
C SER A 306 -3.70 -4.39 -18.79
N GLY A 307 -3.18 -5.46 -18.21
CA GLY A 307 -1.79 -5.58 -17.78
C GLY A 307 -1.20 -6.93 -18.15
N SER A 308 0.10 -7.05 -17.98
CA SER A 308 0.85 -8.29 -18.18
C SER A 308 1.97 -8.40 -17.14
N ALA A 309 2.55 -9.58 -16.99
CA ALA A 309 3.71 -9.77 -16.13
C ALA A 309 4.84 -8.80 -16.50
N ASP A 310 5.16 -8.68 -17.79
CA ASP A 310 6.22 -7.77 -18.25
C ASP A 310 5.89 -6.31 -17.99
N SER A 311 4.63 -5.88 -18.14
CA SER A 311 4.23 -4.50 -17.85
C SER A 311 4.33 -4.18 -16.35
N LEU A 312 3.98 -5.11 -15.48
CA LEU A 312 4.09 -4.97 -14.02
C LEU A 312 5.55 -4.93 -13.57
N VAL A 313 6.38 -5.84 -14.09
CA VAL A 313 7.84 -5.85 -13.83
C VAL A 313 8.48 -4.53 -14.25
N ALA A 314 8.23 -4.08 -15.48
CA ALA A 314 8.78 -2.84 -16.00
C ALA A 314 8.29 -1.62 -15.22
N ARG A 315 7.03 -1.61 -14.80
CA ARG A 315 6.45 -0.50 -14.03
C ARG A 315 7.08 -0.38 -12.65
N ALA A 316 7.37 -1.48 -11.97
CA ALA A 316 8.02 -1.44 -10.66
C ALA A 316 9.36 -0.69 -10.72
N GLY A 317 10.20 -1.00 -11.70
CA GLY A 317 11.45 -0.27 -11.94
C GLY A 317 11.23 1.21 -12.27
N ARG A 318 10.22 1.54 -13.09
CA ARG A 318 9.91 2.94 -13.47
C ARG A 318 9.42 3.75 -12.27
N VAL A 319 8.59 3.18 -11.41
CA VAL A 319 8.09 3.84 -10.20
C VAL A 319 9.24 4.14 -9.24
N ALA A 320 10.13 3.17 -9.01
CA ALA A 320 11.32 3.35 -8.20
C ALA A 320 12.26 4.42 -8.79
N LYS A 321 12.51 4.36 -10.10
CA LYS A 321 13.32 5.36 -10.82
C LYS A 321 12.70 6.76 -10.73
N ARG A 322 11.38 6.87 -10.84
CA ARG A 322 10.67 8.14 -10.73
C ARG A 322 10.79 8.74 -9.33
N ALA A 323 10.60 7.93 -8.29
CA ALA A 323 10.80 8.37 -6.90
C ALA A 323 12.24 8.86 -6.68
N ALA A 324 13.23 8.11 -7.13
CA ALA A 324 14.63 8.53 -7.05
C ALA A 324 14.93 9.81 -7.86
N HIS A 325 14.25 10.00 -8.99
CA HIS A 325 14.39 11.20 -9.83
C HIS A 325 13.71 12.44 -9.25
N ASN A 326 12.63 12.26 -8.50
CA ASN A 326 11.88 13.36 -7.88
C ASN A 326 12.58 13.96 -6.65
N ARG A 327 13.76 13.48 -6.27
CA ARG A 327 14.52 14.03 -5.14
C ARG A 327 14.81 15.51 -5.32
N LEU A 328 14.69 16.26 -4.24
CA LEU A 328 14.99 17.69 -4.23
C LEU A 328 16.48 17.96 -4.41
N ASN A 329 17.33 17.13 -3.81
CA ASN A 329 18.77 17.22 -3.95
C ASN A 329 19.33 15.87 -4.43
N ARG A 330 19.67 15.80 -5.73
CA ARG A 330 20.23 14.58 -6.33
C ARG A 330 21.66 14.27 -5.93
N ASP A 331 22.36 15.23 -5.35
CA ASP A 331 23.73 15.05 -4.87
C ASP A 331 23.77 14.40 -3.47
N ARG A 332 22.65 14.39 -2.75
CA ARG A 332 22.55 13.66 -1.51
C ARG A 332 22.46 12.16 -1.76
N PRO A 333 23.10 11.33 -0.93
CA PRO A 333 22.93 9.88 -1.00
C PRO A 333 21.48 9.50 -0.70
N VAL A 334 21.06 8.35 -1.17
CA VAL A 334 19.79 7.74 -0.75
C VAL A 334 20.08 6.85 0.45
N ALA A 335 19.38 7.07 1.56
CA ALA A 335 19.54 6.29 2.77
C ALA A 335 18.83 4.93 2.66
N GLY A 336 17.67 4.89 2.01
CA GLY A 336 16.86 3.68 1.82
C GLY A 336 15.59 3.97 1.07
N ALA A 337 14.87 2.92 0.69
CA ALA A 337 13.58 3.02 0.02
C ALA A 337 12.56 2.02 0.55
N LEU A 338 11.29 2.43 0.49
CA LEU A 338 10.14 1.59 0.76
C LEU A 338 9.35 1.43 -0.53
N VAL A 339 8.97 0.19 -0.86
CA VAL A 339 8.11 -0.13 -2.00
C VAL A 339 6.82 -0.76 -1.48
N ILE A 340 5.69 -0.27 -1.95
CA ILE A 340 4.39 -0.92 -1.75
C ILE A 340 3.94 -1.47 -3.09
N PHE A 341 3.67 -2.76 -3.13
CA PHE A 341 3.27 -3.48 -4.33
C PHE A 341 1.97 -4.23 -4.08
N CYS A 342 1.04 -4.18 -4.99
CA CYS A 342 -0.24 -4.86 -4.82
C CYS A 342 -0.05 -6.37 -4.64
N GLY A 343 -0.68 -6.93 -3.59
CA GLY A 343 -0.68 -8.37 -3.31
C GLY A 343 -1.35 -9.18 -4.41
N GLY A 344 -2.42 -8.66 -5.02
CA GLY A 344 -3.05 -9.29 -6.19
C GLY A 344 -2.11 -9.37 -7.39
N CYS A 345 -1.37 -8.30 -7.69
CA CYS A 345 -0.34 -8.31 -8.72
C CYS A 345 0.76 -9.32 -8.40
N MET A 346 1.23 -9.34 -7.14
CA MET A 346 2.25 -10.30 -6.70
C MET A 346 1.77 -11.75 -6.89
N LEU A 347 0.53 -12.06 -6.52
CA LEU A 347 -0.03 -13.40 -6.70
C LEU A 347 -0.14 -13.79 -8.19
N ALA A 348 -0.55 -12.85 -9.04
CA ALA A 348 -0.71 -13.10 -10.48
C ALA A 348 0.62 -13.36 -11.22
N ILE A 349 1.71 -12.78 -10.74
CA ILE A 349 3.04 -12.90 -11.35
C ILE A 349 4.08 -13.44 -10.37
N SER A 350 3.69 -14.32 -9.46
CA SER A 350 4.53 -14.76 -8.34
C SER A 350 5.86 -15.41 -8.79
N ASP A 351 5.89 -16.05 -9.93
CA ASP A 351 7.09 -16.61 -10.58
C ASP A 351 8.04 -15.53 -11.16
N GLN A 352 7.59 -14.28 -11.28
CA GLN A 352 8.35 -13.15 -11.81
C GLN A 352 8.80 -12.16 -10.73
N MET A 353 8.50 -12.41 -9.45
CA MET A 353 8.74 -11.44 -8.40
C MET A 353 10.22 -11.15 -8.14
N ASP A 354 11.12 -12.10 -8.40
CA ASP A 354 12.56 -11.82 -8.37
C ASP A 354 12.99 -10.82 -9.46
N ARG A 355 12.33 -10.85 -10.63
CA ARG A 355 12.55 -9.83 -11.68
C ARG A 355 12.02 -8.46 -11.23
N VAL A 356 10.90 -8.43 -10.53
CA VAL A 356 10.36 -7.17 -9.96
C VAL A 356 11.38 -6.57 -9.00
N ALA A 357 11.89 -7.36 -8.05
CA ALA A 357 12.90 -6.91 -7.09
C ALA A 357 14.18 -6.42 -7.79
N ALA A 358 14.67 -7.14 -8.80
CA ALA A 358 15.85 -6.77 -9.57
C ALA A 358 15.67 -5.45 -10.35
N GLU A 359 14.51 -5.21 -10.95
CA GLU A 359 14.23 -3.94 -11.64
C GLU A 359 14.13 -2.75 -10.66
N VAL A 360 13.57 -2.97 -9.46
CA VAL A 360 13.57 -1.95 -8.39
C VAL A 360 15.00 -1.66 -7.94
N GLU A 361 15.79 -2.67 -7.62
CA GLU A 361 17.18 -2.54 -7.20
C GLU A 361 18.01 -1.77 -8.23
N LYS A 362 17.92 -2.16 -9.50
CA LYS A 362 18.59 -1.48 -10.61
C LYS A 362 18.18 -0.01 -10.73
N ALA A 363 16.89 0.27 -10.58
CA ALA A 363 16.35 1.63 -10.67
C ALA A 363 16.83 2.53 -9.52
N LEU A 364 17.02 1.97 -8.33
CA LEU A 364 17.51 2.66 -7.14
C LEU A 364 19.04 2.75 -7.05
N GLY A 365 19.78 2.07 -7.94
CA GLY A 365 21.25 2.06 -7.91
C GLY A 365 21.81 1.26 -6.73
N CYS A 366 21.26 0.10 -6.45
CA CYS A 366 21.65 -0.79 -5.35
C CYS A 366 21.46 -0.19 -3.94
N VAL A 367 20.57 0.78 -3.79
CA VAL A 367 20.17 1.31 -2.49
C VAL A 367 19.34 0.26 -1.74
N PRO A 368 19.51 0.12 -0.41
CA PRO A 368 18.69 -0.78 0.38
C PRO A 368 17.20 -0.46 0.26
N PHE A 369 16.38 -1.45 -0.04
CA PHE A 369 14.93 -1.29 -0.05
C PHE A 369 14.21 -2.49 0.57
N ILE A 370 13.00 -2.25 1.05
CA ILE A 370 12.04 -3.26 1.45
C ILE A 370 10.75 -3.04 0.68
N GLY A 371 10.16 -4.11 0.17
CA GLY A 371 8.86 -4.12 -0.49
C GLY A 371 7.85 -4.96 0.27
N ILE A 372 6.65 -4.44 0.43
CA ILE A 372 5.53 -5.12 1.07
C ILE A 372 4.38 -5.31 0.09
N PHE A 373 3.54 -6.31 0.32
CA PHE A 373 2.43 -6.68 -0.56
C PHE A 373 1.09 -6.42 0.13
N THR A 374 0.30 -5.51 -0.43
CA THR A 374 -0.91 -4.93 0.18
C THR A 374 -2.18 -5.23 -0.59
N PHE A 375 -3.33 -5.09 0.06
CA PHE A 375 -4.65 -5.25 -0.56
C PHE A 375 -5.35 -3.91 -0.80
N GLY A 376 -4.70 -3.07 -1.55
CA GLY A 376 -5.07 -1.71 -1.86
C GLY A 376 -3.98 -0.74 -1.46
N GLU A 377 -3.73 0.24 -2.30
CA GLU A 377 -2.60 1.15 -2.16
C GLU A 377 -3.10 2.59 -2.10
N GLN A 378 -2.53 3.35 -1.18
CA GLN A 378 -2.80 4.78 -1.00
C GLN A 378 -1.54 5.56 -1.34
N GLY A 379 -1.72 6.67 -2.04
CA GLY A 379 -0.58 7.47 -2.48
C GLY A 379 -0.98 8.84 -2.99
N VAL A 380 0.01 9.56 -3.47
CA VAL A 380 -0.14 10.86 -4.09
C VAL A 380 0.08 10.71 -5.59
N THR A 381 -0.94 11.02 -6.37
CA THR A 381 -0.88 10.99 -7.84
C THR A 381 0.06 12.04 -8.39
N ALA A 382 0.43 11.93 -9.66
CA ALA A 382 1.24 12.93 -10.35
C ALA A 382 0.61 14.33 -10.34
N ASN A 383 -0.70 14.43 -10.18
CA ASN A 383 -1.45 15.70 -10.06
C ASN A 383 -1.46 16.26 -8.63
N GLY A 384 -0.84 15.57 -7.67
CA GLY A 384 -0.82 15.97 -6.25
C GLY A 384 -2.05 15.56 -5.46
N ASN A 385 -2.98 14.80 -6.03
CA ASN A 385 -4.17 14.32 -5.33
C ASN A 385 -3.84 13.08 -4.49
N VAL A 386 -4.36 13.06 -3.27
CA VAL A 386 -4.33 11.87 -2.42
C VAL A 386 -5.42 10.90 -2.88
N GLU A 387 -5.06 9.66 -3.12
CA GLU A 387 -5.97 8.68 -3.69
C GLU A 387 -5.74 7.26 -3.15
N HIS A 388 -6.83 6.50 -3.06
CA HIS A 388 -6.80 5.05 -2.94
C HIS A 388 -7.10 4.43 -4.31
N ALA A 389 -6.34 3.43 -4.67
CA ALA A 389 -6.60 2.60 -5.84
C ALA A 389 -6.08 1.18 -5.60
N ASN A 390 -6.44 0.29 -6.50
CA ASN A 390 -5.98 -1.09 -6.48
C ASN A 390 -4.87 -1.30 -7.52
N LEU A 391 -4.12 -2.39 -7.38
CA LEU A 391 -3.14 -2.83 -8.38
C LEU A 391 -2.06 -1.76 -8.67
N MET A 392 -1.77 -0.94 -7.68
CA MET A 392 -0.82 0.15 -7.76
C MET A 392 0.57 -0.28 -7.27
N ILE A 393 1.54 0.53 -7.58
CA ILE A 393 2.91 0.42 -7.09
C ILE A 393 3.31 1.79 -6.56
N SER A 394 3.85 1.83 -5.35
CA SER A 394 4.39 3.04 -4.72
C SER A 394 5.84 2.85 -4.36
N CYS A 395 6.59 3.93 -4.40
CA CYS A 395 7.96 3.98 -3.87
C CYS A 395 8.18 5.28 -3.12
N ALA A 396 8.72 5.18 -1.92
CA ALA A 396 9.26 6.30 -1.15
C ALA A 396 10.78 6.15 -1.09
N VAL A 397 11.50 7.23 -1.41
CA VAL A 397 12.97 7.30 -1.37
C VAL A 397 13.35 8.31 -0.31
N PHE A 398 14.12 7.86 0.66
CA PHE A 398 14.60 8.65 1.80
C PHE A 398 16.02 9.15 1.50
N GLU A 399 16.21 10.48 1.49
CA GLU A 399 17.53 11.08 1.31
C GLU A 399 18.33 11.02 2.62
N GLY A 400 19.62 10.74 2.52
CA GLY A 400 20.56 10.67 3.66
C GLY A 400 21.23 12.00 4.00
#